data_fc96093d8d7a47c3cc5b7c69910236de
#
_entry.id   fc96093d8d7a47c3cc5b7c69910236de
#
_cell.length_a   1.000
_cell.length_b   1.000
_cell.length_c   1.000
_cell.angle_alpha   90.00
_cell.angle_beta   90.00
_cell.angle_gamma   90.00
#
_symmetry.space_group_name_H-M   'P 1'
#
loop_
_entity.id
_entity.type
_entity.pdbx_description
1 polymer ?
#
loop_
_entity_poly.entity_id
_entity_poly.type
_entity_poly.pdbx_seq_one_letter_code
_entity_poly.pdbx_strand_id
1 'polypeptide(L)'
;MMEATREMIIVTTFNVEGHNIVEYKGLVRGITVRTPNIAQGVVAGLKSITGGRVSGFTKVCEEARQDALEHMIEHAQQMGANAILGVRYDASDMGQSSATEVLCYGTAVVLQPAS
;
A
#
# COMPACT_ATOMS: atom_id res chain seq x y z
N MET A 1 11.91 15.82 17.52
CA MET A 1 11.91 15.42 17.08
C MET A 1 11.72 14.96 16.32
N MET A 2 11.76 14.86 15.84
CA MET A 2 11.52 14.38 14.96
C MET A 2 11.54 13.11 14.66
N GLU A 3 11.62 12.36 15.22
CA GLU A 3 11.58 11.10 15.00
C GLU A 3 10.44 10.60 14.38
N ALA A 4 9.44 11.23 14.45
CA ALA A 4 8.26 10.91 13.74
C ALA A 4 8.51 10.83 12.27
N THR A 5 9.58 11.45 11.81
CA THR A 5 9.87 11.42 10.39
C THR A 5 10.78 10.29 10.02
N ARG A 6 11.05 9.38 10.96
CA ARG A 6 11.86 8.24 10.63
C ARG A 6 11.21 7.45 9.53
N GLU A 7 11.94 7.16 8.51
CA GLU A 7 11.39 6.47 7.37
C GLU A 7 11.32 4.98 7.61
N MET A 8 10.22 4.40 7.15
CA MET A 8 10.04 2.96 7.18
C MET A 8 10.71 2.38 5.94
N ILE A 9 11.51 1.35 6.12
CA ILE A 9 12.09 0.62 4.98
C ILE A 9 11.03 -0.34 4.46
N ILE A 10 10.68 -0.22 3.18
CA ILE A 10 9.61 -1.03 2.60
C ILE A 10 10.17 -1.67 1.34
N VAL A 11 10.18 -3.00 1.32
CA VAL A 11 10.77 -3.74 0.21
C VAL A 11 9.90 -4.93 -0.14
N THR A 12 10.02 -5.38 -1.38
CA THR A 12 9.35 -6.60 -1.82
C THR A 12 10.24 -7.83 -1.61
N THR A 13 11.50 -7.62 -1.24
CA THR A 13 12.42 -8.71 -0.94
C THR A 13 12.21 -9.19 0.49
N PHE A 14 12.83 -10.32 0.83
CA PHE A 14 12.66 -10.88 2.16
C PHE A 14 13.82 -10.56 3.08
N ASN A 15 14.77 -9.76 2.61
CA ASN A 15 15.81 -9.21 3.47
C ASN A 15 16.27 -7.90 2.86
N VAL A 16 17.08 -7.17 3.61
CA VAL A 16 17.61 -5.88 3.17
C VAL A 16 19.11 -5.95 3.32
N GLU A 17 19.80 -5.72 2.23
CA GLU A 17 21.25 -5.79 2.22
C GLU A 17 21.81 -4.79 3.21
N GLY A 18 22.85 -5.21 3.95
CA GLY A 18 23.45 -4.33 4.93
C GLY A 18 22.71 -4.26 6.25
N HIS A 19 21.67 -5.06 6.43
CA HIS A 19 20.87 -5.04 7.65
C HIS A 19 20.61 -6.46 8.13
N ASN A 20 20.42 -6.58 9.43
CA ASN A 20 20.03 -7.85 10.05
C ASN A 20 18.64 -7.70 10.61
N ILE A 21 17.86 -8.77 10.49
CA ILE A 21 16.54 -8.81 11.10
C ILE A 21 16.74 -9.26 12.54
N VAL A 22 16.39 -8.40 13.49
CA VAL A 22 16.56 -8.74 14.89
C VAL A 22 15.25 -9.13 15.57
N GLU A 23 14.12 -8.79 14.93
CA GLU A 23 12.84 -9.17 15.51
C GLU A 23 11.80 -9.19 14.41
N TYR A 24 10.95 -10.22 14.41
CA TYR A 24 9.79 -10.28 13.53
C TYR A 24 8.58 -9.83 14.33
N LYS A 25 7.87 -8.83 13.81
CA LYS A 25 6.66 -8.35 14.45
C LYS A 25 5.41 -9.05 13.94
N GLY A 26 5.46 -9.52 12.69
CA GLY A 26 4.37 -10.28 12.14
C GLY A 26 3.74 -9.64 10.93
N LEU A 27 2.62 -10.17 10.54
CA LEU A 27 1.90 -9.71 9.36
C LEU A 27 1.28 -8.34 9.60
N VAL A 28 1.46 -7.46 8.64
CA VAL A 28 0.80 -6.16 8.65
C VAL A 28 0.09 -6.00 7.31
N ARG A 29 -0.95 -5.18 7.33
CA ARG A 29 -1.70 -4.92 6.10
C ARG A 29 -2.39 -3.58 6.17
N GLY A 30 -2.73 -3.08 5.00
CA GLY A 30 -3.56 -1.90 4.84
C GLY A 30 -4.59 -2.18 3.78
N ILE A 31 -5.79 -1.68 3.98
CA ILE A 31 -6.90 -1.95 3.08
C ILE A 31 -7.56 -0.64 2.73
N THR A 32 -7.92 -0.50 1.46
CA THR A 32 -8.70 0.63 0.99
C THR A 32 -9.81 0.07 0.11
N VAL A 33 -10.99 0.68 0.21
CA VAL A 33 -12.13 0.30 -0.62
C VAL A 33 -12.57 1.52 -1.40
N ARG A 34 -12.69 1.35 -2.72
CA ARG A 34 -13.16 2.41 -3.61
C ARG A 34 -14.59 2.08 -4.00
N THR A 35 -15.44 3.08 -3.90
CA THR A 35 -16.87 2.89 -4.14
C THR A 35 -17.23 3.29 -5.55
N PRO A 36 -18.38 2.83 -6.03
CA PRO A 36 -18.81 3.17 -7.38
C PRO A 36 -18.98 4.67 -7.62
N ASN A 37 -19.34 5.43 -6.61
CA ASN A 37 -19.55 6.85 -6.81
C ASN A 37 -18.28 7.53 -7.30
N ILE A 38 -17.14 7.18 -6.70
CA ILE A 38 -15.87 7.73 -7.13
C ILE A 38 -15.53 7.18 -8.50
N ALA A 39 -15.75 5.90 -8.70
CA ALA A 39 -15.43 5.25 -9.96
C ALA A 39 -16.28 5.84 -11.09
N GLN A 40 -17.55 6.13 -10.81
CA GLN A 40 -18.41 6.68 -11.84
C GLN A 40 -17.94 8.05 -12.29
N GLY A 41 -17.48 8.86 -11.36
CA GLY A 41 -16.95 10.15 -11.73
C GLY A 41 -15.76 10.04 -12.67
N VAL A 42 -14.87 9.11 -12.35
CA VAL A 42 -13.70 8.88 -13.19
C VAL A 42 -14.11 8.36 -14.56
N VAL A 43 -15.03 7.40 -14.59
CA VAL A 43 -15.47 6.83 -15.85
C VAL A 43 -16.14 7.89 -16.71
N ALA A 44 -16.97 8.74 -16.11
CA ALA A 44 -17.60 9.81 -16.87
C ALA A 44 -16.56 10.75 -17.48
N GLY A 45 -15.52 11.06 -16.72
CA GLY A 45 -14.43 11.87 -17.23
C GLY A 45 -13.70 11.18 -18.35
N LEU A 46 -13.48 9.87 -18.24
CA LEU A 46 -12.80 9.13 -19.26
C LEU A 46 -13.57 9.06 -20.55
N LYS A 47 -14.90 8.96 -20.44
CA LYS A 47 -15.72 8.88 -21.63
C LYS A 47 -15.65 10.15 -22.48
N SER A 48 -15.32 11.25 -21.87
CA SER A 48 -15.21 12.50 -22.59
C SER A 48 -13.80 12.66 -23.20
N ILE A 49 -12.89 11.77 -22.92
CA ILE A 49 -11.53 11.83 -23.44
C ILE A 49 -11.46 10.99 -24.70
N THR A 50 -11.08 11.61 -25.81
CA THR A 50 -10.97 10.90 -27.05
C THR A 50 -9.71 10.05 -27.05
N GLY A 51 -9.74 8.94 -27.74
CA GLY A 51 -8.55 8.14 -27.91
C GLY A 51 -8.29 7.11 -26.86
N GLY A 52 -9.24 6.91 -25.94
CA GLY A 52 -9.10 5.80 -25.00
C GLY A 52 -8.03 5.97 -23.94
N ARG A 53 -7.61 7.18 -23.69
CA ARG A 53 -6.64 7.40 -22.65
C ARG A 53 -7.21 7.07 -21.30
N VAL A 54 -6.44 6.37 -20.46
CA VAL A 54 -6.91 5.93 -19.16
C VAL A 54 -6.10 6.56 -18.03
N SER A 55 -5.50 7.72 -18.29
CA SER A 55 -4.64 8.34 -17.28
C SER A 55 -5.40 8.70 -16.00
N GLY A 56 -6.68 9.14 -16.12
CA GLY A 56 -7.45 9.42 -14.93
C GLY A 56 -7.74 8.18 -14.12
N PHE A 57 -7.98 7.07 -14.80
CA PHE A 57 -8.21 5.81 -14.14
C PHE A 57 -6.94 5.33 -13.44
N THR A 58 -5.81 5.49 -14.10
CA THR A 58 -4.52 5.14 -13.51
C THR A 58 -4.30 5.93 -12.23
N LYS A 59 -4.64 7.22 -12.24
CA LYS A 59 -4.46 8.05 -11.06
C LYS A 59 -5.30 7.55 -9.89
N VAL A 60 -6.55 7.16 -10.15
CA VAL A 60 -7.40 6.63 -9.09
C VAL A 60 -6.84 5.34 -8.53
N CYS A 61 -6.33 4.46 -9.38
CA CYS A 61 -5.73 3.22 -8.93
C CYS A 61 -4.48 3.47 -8.11
N GLU A 62 -3.66 4.43 -8.53
CA GLU A 62 -2.46 4.75 -7.77
C GLU A 62 -2.80 5.32 -6.40
N GLU A 63 -3.82 6.16 -6.34
CA GLU A 63 -4.25 6.71 -5.06
C GLU A 63 -4.75 5.63 -4.12
N ALA A 64 -5.50 4.67 -4.67
CA ALA A 64 -6.00 3.57 -3.85
C ALA A 64 -4.85 2.74 -3.29
N ARG A 65 -3.84 2.48 -4.11
CA ARG A 65 -2.69 1.72 -3.67
C ARG A 65 -1.87 2.49 -2.65
N GLN A 66 -1.74 3.80 -2.84
CA GLN A 66 -1.03 4.62 -1.88
C GLN A 66 -1.75 4.64 -0.54
N ASP A 67 -3.09 4.73 -0.55
CA ASP A 67 -3.85 4.69 0.69
C ASP A 67 -3.65 3.37 1.42
N ALA A 68 -3.70 2.27 0.68
CA ALA A 68 -3.50 0.95 1.30
C ALA A 68 -2.10 0.84 1.89
N LEU A 69 -1.09 1.35 1.17
CA LEU A 69 0.28 1.34 1.65
C LEU A 69 0.41 2.12 2.95
N GLU A 70 -0.19 3.32 3.00
CA GLU A 70 -0.09 4.16 4.18
C GLU A 70 -0.75 3.50 5.39
N HIS A 71 -1.87 2.83 5.18
CA HIS A 71 -2.52 2.11 6.28
C HIS A 71 -1.64 0.97 6.78
N MET A 72 -0.96 0.27 5.86
CA MET A 72 -0.05 -0.79 6.26
C MET A 72 1.12 -0.23 7.06
N ILE A 73 1.65 0.91 6.63
CA ILE A 73 2.77 1.54 7.33
C ILE A 73 2.34 1.93 8.75
N GLU A 74 1.14 2.50 8.90
CA GLU A 74 0.64 2.83 10.22
C GLU A 74 0.54 1.59 11.10
N HIS A 75 0.06 0.50 10.55
CA HIS A 75 -0.05 -0.74 11.30
C HIS A 75 1.32 -1.19 11.78
N ALA A 76 2.31 -1.15 10.89
CA ALA A 76 3.66 -1.55 11.27
C ALA A 76 4.26 -0.62 12.33
N GLN A 77 4.00 0.67 12.22
CA GLN A 77 4.50 1.62 13.20
C GLN A 77 3.90 1.36 14.58
N GLN A 78 2.62 1.02 14.62
CA GLN A 78 1.97 0.70 15.88
C GLN A 78 2.58 -0.53 16.54
N MET A 79 3.14 -1.42 15.75
CA MET A 79 3.79 -2.63 16.27
C MET A 79 5.24 -2.40 16.63
N GLY A 80 5.78 -1.21 16.36
CA GLY A 80 7.15 -0.90 16.69
C GLY A 80 8.16 -1.34 15.65
N ALA A 81 7.71 -1.64 14.44
CA ALA A 81 8.60 -2.07 13.37
C ALA A 81 9.28 -0.87 12.72
N ASN A 82 10.41 -1.11 12.09
CA ASN A 82 11.07 -0.10 11.28
C ASN A 82 11.22 -0.55 9.83
N ALA A 83 10.67 -1.70 9.48
CA ALA A 83 10.76 -2.18 8.11
C ALA A 83 9.61 -3.14 7.83
N ILE A 84 9.24 -3.24 6.56
CA ILE A 84 8.24 -4.20 6.11
C ILE A 84 8.84 -4.93 4.91
N LEU A 85 8.91 -6.24 5.01
CA LEU A 85 9.52 -7.09 4.00
C LEU A 85 8.45 -7.83 3.23
N GLY A 86 8.79 -8.23 2.01
CA GLY A 86 7.90 -9.08 1.21
C GLY A 86 6.59 -8.41 0.85
N VAL A 87 6.64 -7.11 0.61
CA VAL A 87 5.40 -6.34 0.40
C VAL A 87 4.75 -6.74 -0.90
N ARG A 88 3.44 -6.93 -0.85
CA ARG A 88 2.63 -7.28 -2.00
C ARG A 88 1.34 -6.48 -1.99
N TYR A 89 0.79 -6.31 -3.15
CA TYR A 89 -0.54 -5.73 -3.33
C TYR A 89 -1.48 -6.80 -3.88
N ASP A 90 -2.73 -6.68 -3.53
CA ASP A 90 -3.78 -7.50 -4.11
C ASP A 90 -5.00 -6.61 -4.28
N ALA A 91 -5.81 -6.93 -5.26
CA ALA A 91 -7.02 -6.15 -5.52
C ALA A 91 -8.13 -7.10 -5.87
N SER A 92 -9.32 -6.81 -5.36
CA SER A 92 -10.49 -7.68 -5.60
C SER A 92 -11.70 -6.83 -5.87
N ASP A 93 -12.53 -7.29 -6.78
CA ASP A 93 -13.86 -6.71 -6.98
C ASP A 93 -14.76 -7.24 -5.89
N MET A 94 -15.62 -6.35 -5.37
CA MET A 94 -16.51 -6.71 -4.30
C MET A 94 -17.92 -6.92 -4.85
N GLY A 95 -18.02 -7.77 -5.83
CA GLY A 95 -19.29 -8.21 -6.35
C GLY A 95 -19.99 -7.16 -7.16
N GLN A 96 -21.32 -7.16 -7.07
CA GLN A 96 -22.12 -6.35 -7.94
C GLN A 96 -22.17 -4.88 -7.55
N SER A 97 -21.62 -4.54 -6.40
CA SER A 97 -21.59 -3.16 -5.98
C SER A 97 -20.57 -2.34 -6.76
N SER A 98 -19.71 -3.00 -7.53
CA SER A 98 -18.64 -2.36 -8.29
C SER A 98 -17.60 -1.72 -7.39
N ALA A 99 -17.60 -2.03 -6.12
CA ALA A 99 -16.53 -1.57 -5.24
C ALA A 99 -15.30 -2.44 -5.47
N THR A 100 -14.15 -1.87 -5.24
CA THR A 100 -12.88 -2.58 -5.37
C THR A 100 -12.11 -2.44 -4.07
N GLU A 101 -11.59 -3.54 -3.59
CA GLU A 101 -10.74 -3.56 -2.43
C GLU A 101 -9.28 -3.63 -2.90
N VAL A 102 -8.43 -2.79 -2.31
CA VAL A 102 -7.00 -2.89 -2.53
C VAL A 102 -6.36 -3.22 -1.20
N LEU A 103 -5.57 -4.29 -1.21
CA LEU A 103 -4.90 -4.79 -0.03
C LEU A 103 -3.39 -4.65 -0.25
N CYS A 104 -2.70 -4.10 0.76
CA CYS A 104 -1.24 -4.07 0.77
C CYS A 104 -0.80 -4.80 2.03
N TYR A 105 0.12 -5.73 1.93
CA TYR A 105 0.51 -6.53 3.09
C TYR A 105 1.98 -6.91 3.01
N GLY A 106 2.52 -7.29 4.15
CA GLY A 106 3.90 -7.72 4.26
C GLY A 106 4.21 -8.14 5.66
N THR A 107 5.49 -8.37 5.93
CA THR A 107 5.96 -8.78 7.24
C THR A 107 6.70 -7.64 7.89
N ALA A 108 6.20 -7.20 9.02
CA ALA A 108 6.83 -6.12 9.78
C ALA A 108 7.97 -6.70 10.62
N VAL A 109 9.10 -6.01 10.60
CA VAL A 109 10.29 -6.48 11.31
C VAL A 109 11.02 -5.28 11.90
N VAL A 110 11.95 -5.57 12.78
CA VAL A 110 12.93 -4.60 13.24
C VAL A 110 14.26 -4.98 12.63
N LEU A 111 14.86 -4.05 11.92
CA LEU A 111 16.16 -4.21 11.29
C LEU A 111 17.20 -3.40 12.04
N GLN A 112 18.43 -3.89 12.06
CA GLN A 112 19.56 -3.12 12.54
C GLN A 112 20.66 -3.19 11.50
N PRO A 113 21.45 -2.13 11.35
CA PRO A 113 22.55 -2.17 10.40
C PRO A 113 23.50 -3.29 10.77
N ALA A 114 24.01 -3.99 9.76
CA ALA A 114 25.01 -5.02 9.97
C ALA A 114 26.32 -4.33 10.28
N SER A 115 27.06 -4.90 11.23
CA SER A 115 28.35 -4.31 11.59
C SER A 115 29.49 -4.82 10.75
#